data_cb5f5dddd8674f1bd987854085bec2ae
#
_entry.id   cb5f5dddd8674f1bd987854085bec2ae
#
_cell.length_a   1.000
_cell.length_b   1.000
_cell.length_c   1.000
_cell.angle_alpha   90.00
_cell.angle_beta   90.00
_cell.angle_gamma   90.00
#
_symmetry.space_group_name_H-M   'P 1'
#
loop_
_entity.id
_entity.type
_entity.pdbx_description
1 polymer ?
#
loop_
_entity_poly.entity_id
_entity_poly.type
_entity_poly.pdbx_seq_one_letter_code
_entity_poly.pdbx_strand_id
1 'polypeptide(L)'
;MVRAQSGRSNVYNASARAKARKASLIDQTRMRQLVQQGTDSIGASIGEMGYRTEMDLYASRMSGADAVEAALFHNLDNDLAEVLRFCQGKLKSIVAIYVERFDYEKAKTVLRAVNGGASDEMIESQILPSENPRNATWLTIVKNTEGLDEAVEAMAGTPWGQTLAKLDAESTLEVMENALDMQYFADALRAVKDKEGSPQLLKYLRMEIDHRNVINEFRSIRMGMTSEQRQAMIIPGGKIDAATMKQACVTETDEELIDVLRRSSSFDDTGFDEARADSEKLGSLDPYAELLSHQRHAVLRRFSHLSPISAFPIIHYIEKKALEVRNLRLLVRGKAVGLPKEVLEAHMDY
;
A
#
# COMPACT_ATOMS: atom_id res chain seq x y z
N MET A 1 -10.87 -8.81 13.28
CA MET A 1 -12.27 -8.38 13.03
C MET A 1 -12.64 -7.21 13.92
N VAL A 2 -12.82 -6.03 13.33
CA VAL A 2 -13.32 -4.86 14.07
C VAL A 2 -14.82 -5.06 14.34
N ARG A 3 -15.18 -5.25 15.62
CA ARG A 3 -16.60 -5.34 16.03
C ARG A 3 -17.36 -4.08 15.60
N ALA A 4 -18.52 -4.23 14.98
CA ALA A 4 -19.40 -3.14 14.65
C ALA A 4 -19.72 -2.34 15.94
N GLN A 5 -19.23 -1.11 16.03
CA GLN A 5 -19.61 -0.22 17.13
C GLN A 5 -21.00 0.34 16.84
N SER A 6 -21.97 -0.03 17.66
CA SER A 6 -23.28 0.63 17.69
C SER A 6 -23.10 2.01 18.31
N GLY A 7 -23.29 3.07 17.52
CA GLY A 7 -23.19 4.44 18.01
C GLY A 7 -23.34 5.44 16.87
N ARG A 8 -23.65 6.69 17.23
CA ARG A 8 -23.79 7.78 16.25
C ARG A 8 -22.43 8.12 15.65
N SER A 9 -22.33 8.09 14.34
CA SER A 9 -21.10 8.48 13.61
C SER A 9 -20.84 9.98 13.73
N ASN A 10 -19.58 10.36 13.95
CA ASN A 10 -19.15 11.76 14.06
C ASN A 10 -18.57 12.32 12.75
N VAL A 11 -19.24 12.01 11.63
CA VAL A 11 -18.74 12.26 10.27
C VAL A 11 -18.25 13.69 10.03
N TYR A 12 -19.01 14.70 10.52
CA TYR A 12 -18.65 16.11 10.36
C TYR A 12 -17.29 16.44 11.00
N ASN A 13 -17.13 16.06 12.27
CA ASN A 13 -15.90 16.33 13.02
C ASN A 13 -14.72 15.56 12.41
N ALA A 14 -14.88 14.26 12.13
CA ALA A 14 -13.84 13.42 11.58
C ALA A 14 -13.40 13.89 10.18
N SER A 15 -14.33 14.26 9.30
CA SER A 15 -14.02 14.80 7.97
C SER A 15 -13.28 16.14 8.05
N ALA A 16 -13.68 17.04 8.98
CA ALA A 16 -12.99 18.30 9.19
C ALA A 16 -11.54 18.09 9.68
N ARG A 17 -11.34 17.18 10.65
CA ARG A 17 -10.00 16.81 11.15
C ARG A 17 -9.12 16.24 10.05
N ALA A 18 -9.64 15.32 9.24
CA ALA A 18 -8.89 14.73 8.13
C ALA A 18 -8.49 15.78 7.09
N LYS A 19 -9.38 16.72 6.76
CA LYS A 19 -9.08 17.83 5.84
C LYS A 19 -7.98 18.76 6.40
N ALA A 20 -8.05 19.09 7.68
CA ALA A 20 -7.03 19.91 8.33
C ALA A 20 -5.66 19.21 8.31
N ARG A 21 -5.60 17.92 8.66
CA ARG A 21 -4.38 17.11 8.59
C ARG A 21 -3.85 16.99 7.17
N LYS A 22 -4.73 16.78 6.18
CA LYS A 22 -4.32 16.74 4.77
C LYS A 22 -3.68 18.06 4.32
N ALA A 23 -4.18 19.19 4.80
CA ALA A 23 -3.62 20.51 4.47
C ALA A 23 -2.24 20.76 5.12
N SER A 24 -1.86 20.01 6.15
CA SER A 24 -0.53 20.08 6.78
C SER A 24 0.50 19.12 6.19
N LEU A 25 0.12 18.26 5.23
CA LEU A 25 1.06 17.41 4.53
C LEU A 25 2.04 18.24 3.68
N ILE A 26 3.19 17.65 3.41
CA ILE A 26 4.23 18.26 2.58
C ILE A 26 3.70 18.42 1.16
N ASP A 27 3.60 19.66 0.71
CA ASP A 27 3.17 19.97 -0.65
C ASP A 27 4.29 19.72 -1.69
N GLN A 28 3.91 19.74 -2.97
CA GLN A 28 4.84 19.50 -4.08
C GLN A 28 6.02 20.49 -4.07
N THR A 29 5.81 21.74 -3.72
CA THR A 29 6.86 22.77 -3.69
C THR A 29 7.89 22.44 -2.63
N ARG A 30 7.44 22.10 -1.42
CA ARG A 30 8.32 21.70 -0.32
C ARG A 30 9.04 20.39 -0.62
N MET A 31 8.36 19.44 -1.24
CA MET A 31 8.99 18.18 -1.66
C MET A 31 10.11 18.41 -2.66
N ARG A 32 9.91 19.24 -3.67
CA ARG A 32 10.97 19.66 -4.63
C ARG A 32 12.13 20.40 -3.94
N GLN A 33 11.85 21.22 -2.93
CA GLN A 33 12.91 21.86 -2.13
C GLN A 33 13.75 20.81 -1.38
N LEU A 34 13.13 19.77 -0.82
CA LEU A 34 13.85 18.67 -0.18
C LEU A 34 14.74 17.90 -1.16
N VAL A 35 14.29 17.71 -2.41
CA VAL A 35 15.13 17.06 -3.47
C VAL A 35 16.42 17.86 -3.71
N GLN A 36 16.38 19.20 -3.63
CA GLN A 36 17.53 20.05 -3.86
C GLN A 36 18.53 20.09 -2.67
N GLN A 37 18.11 19.67 -1.47
CA GLN A 37 18.96 19.69 -0.28
C GLN A 37 20.05 18.60 -0.31
N GLY A 38 21.12 18.83 0.45
CA GLY A 38 22.18 17.84 0.68
C GLY A 38 21.72 16.71 1.60
N THR A 39 22.40 15.57 1.52
CA THR A 39 22.10 14.38 2.32
C THR A 39 22.13 14.66 3.84
N ASP A 40 23.08 15.50 4.28
CA ASP A 40 23.30 15.79 5.71
C ASP A 40 22.20 16.66 6.34
N SER A 41 21.51 17.50 5.55
CA SER A 41 20.50 18.44 6.03
C SER A 41 19.06 17.93 5.90
N ILE A 42 18.83 16.94 5.04
CA ILE A 42 17.47 16.49 4.69
C ILE A 42 16.72 15.90 5.88
N GLY A 43 17.40 15.14 6.75
CA GLY A 43 16.79 14.55 7.95
C GLY A 43 16.26 15.63 8.89
N ALA A 44 17.04 16.68 9.16
CA ALA A 44 16.60 17.78 10.00
C ALA A 44 15.38 18.49 9.40
N SER A 45 15.38 18.77 8.08
CA SER A 45 14.26 19.39 7.39
C SER A 45 12.98 18.53 7.43
N ILE A 46 13.09 17.22 7.28
CA ILE A 46 11.95 16.29 7.44
C ILE A 46 11.43 16.34 8.88
N GLY A 47 12.32 16.35 9.87
CA GLY A 47 11.94 16.50 11.28
C GLY A 47 11.09 17.74 11.53
N GLU A 48 11.45 18.89 10.96
CA GLU A 48 10.70 20.15 11.09
C GLU A 48 9.32 20.10 10.40
N MET A 49 9.11 19.17 9.47
CA MET A 49 7.85 18.98 8.75
C MET A 49 6.89 17.99 9.44
N GLY A 50 7.04 17.77 10.75
CA GLY A 50 6.11 17.00 11.56
C GLY A 50 6.56 15.59 11.94
N TYR A 51 7.83 15.25 11.68
CA TYR A 51 8.40 13.93 12.00
C TYR A 51 9.41 13.95 13.17
N ARG A 52 9.57 15.10 13.83
CA ARG A 52 10.62 15.31 14.83
C ARG A 52 10.55 14.35 15.99
N THR A 53 9.35 14.09 16.51
CA THR A 53 9.14 13.20 17.66
C THR A 53 9.69 11.80 17.40
N GLU A 54 9.35 11.24 16.25
CA GLU A 54 9.82 9.90 15.88
C GLU A 54 11.30 9.91 15.50
N MET A 55 11.78 10.95 14.84
CA MET A 55 13.20 11.07 14.50
C MET A 55 14.09 11.16 15.74
N ASP A 56 13.69 11.94 16.75
CA ASP A 56 14.41 12.04 18.02
C ASP A 56 14.45 10.68 18.76
N LEU A 57 13.40 9.87 18.63
CA LEU A 57 13.33 8.53 19.20
C LEU A 57 14.37 7.58 18.60
N TYR A 58 14.58 7.63 17.28
CA TYR A 58 15.51 6.73 16.60
C TYR A 58 16.95 7.24 16.53
N ALA A 59 17.19 8.53 16.75
CA ALA A 59 18.51 9.15 16.63
C ALA A 59 19.60 8.56 17.56
N SER A 60 19.20 7.92 18.66
CA SER A 60 20.14 7.29 19.60
C SER A 60 20.67 5.93 19.14
N ARG A 61 19.94 5.25 18.24
CA ARG A 61 20.23 3.86 17.82
C ARG A 61 20.54 3.73 16.35
N MET A 62 19.94 4.57 15.53
CA MET A 62 20.05 4.56 14.06
C MET A 62 20.63 5.87 13.57
N SER A 63 21.18 5.87 12.37
CA SER A 63 21.70 7.08 11.72
C SER A 63 21.32 7.13 10.24
N GLY A 64 21.43 8.32 9.65
CA GLY A 64 21.22 8.51 8.22
C GLY A 64 19.82 8.08 7.73
N ALA A 65 19.78 7.38 6.61
CA ALA A 65 18.55 6.96 5.94
C ALA A 65 17.71 6.01 6.78
N ASP A 66 18.32 5.12 7.56
CA ASP A 66 17.62 4.12 8.37
C ASP A 66 16.80 4.77 9.48
N ALA A 67 17.38 5.75 10.18
CA ALA A 67 16.67 6.50 11.23
C ALA A 67 15.47 7.26 10.67
N VAL A 68 15.64 7.90 9.51
CA VAL A 68 14.55 8.64 8.87
C VAL A 68 13.46 7.68 8.42
N GLU A 69 13.79 6.56 7.78
CA GLU A 69 12.81 5.58 7.32
C GLU A 69 12.01 4.99 8.50
N ALA A 70 12.68 4.60 9.58
CA ALA A 70 12.02 4.12 10.79
C ALA A 70 11.04 5.16 11.37
N ALA A 71 11.46 6.42 11.42
CA ALA A 71 10.62 7.53 11.89
C ALA A 71 9.40 7.76 10.98
N LEU A 72 9.57 7.69 9.66
CA LEU A 72 8.50 7.85 8.68
C LEU A 72 7.40 6.79 8.85
N PHE A 73 7.78 5.51 8.99
CA PHE A 73 6.81 4.43 9.18
C PHE A 73 6.14 4.50 10.55
N HIS A 74 6.89 4.82 11.61
CA HIS A 74 6.32 4.98 12.95
C HIS A 74 5.30 6.14 12.98
N ASN A 75 5.62 7.26 12.37
CA ASN A 75 4.70 8.40 12.25
C ASN A 75 3.44 8.03 11.46
N LEU A 76 3.56 7.28 10.35
CA LEU A 76 2.40 6.76 9.62
C LEU A 76 1.52 5.87 10.51
N ASP A 77 2.12 4.94 11.24
CA ASP A 77 1.40 4.06 12.17
C ASP A 77 0.66 4.85 13.25
N ASN A 78 1.28 5.89 13.80
CA ASN A 78 0.66 6.79 14.78
C ASN A 78 -0.52 7.54 14.15
N ASP A 79 -0.38 8.05 12.94
CA ASP A 79 -1.45 8.72 12.21
C ASP A 79 -2.64 7.80 11.92
N LEU A 80 -2.39 6.56 11.48
CA LEU A 80 -3.44 5.56 11.27
C LEU A 80 -4.20 5.24 12.56
N ALA A 81 -3.48 5.06 13.68
CA ALA A 81 -4.07 4.82 14.98
C ALA A 81 -4.93 6.01 15.44
N GLU A 82 -4.46 7.23 15.22
CA GLU A 82 -5.19 8.44 15.60
C GLU A 82 -6.42 8.67 14.74
N VAL A 83 -6.33 8.38 13.44
CA VAL A 83 -7.50 8.41 12.55
C VAL A 83 -8.60 7.47 13.05
N LEU A 84 -8.24 6.23 13.42
CA LEU A 84 -9.19 5.28 13.99
C LEU A 84 -9.71 5.72 15.36
N ARG A 85 -8.90 6.42 16.17
CA ARG A 85 -9.29 6.93 17.48
C ARG A 85 -10.32 8.05 17.40
N PHE A 86 -10.18 8.98 16.44
CA PHE A 86 -11.13 10.06 16.31
C PHE A 86 -12.39 9.70 15.49
N CYS A 87 -12.42 8.59 14.78
CA CYS A 87 -13.62 8.09 14.11
C CYS A 87 -14.51 7.30 15.08
N GLN A 88 -15.85 7.47 14.97
CA GLN A 88 -16.82 6.83 15.85
C GLN A 88 -17.93 6.11 15.06
N GLY A 89 -18.54 5.11 15.69
CA GLY A 89 -19.69 4.37 15.17
C GLY A 89 -19.39 3.72 13.80
N LYS A 90 -20.38 3.73 12.92
CA LYS A 90 -20.29 3.15 11.57
C LYS A 90 -19.13 3.72 10.74
N LEU A 91 -18.82 5.03 10.89
CA LEU A 91 -17.68 5.65 10.22
C LEU A 91 -16.37 4.96 10.58
N LYS A 92 -16.13 4.71 11.88
CA LYS A 92 -14.92 4.01 12.35
C LYS A 92 -14.80 2.64 11.71
N SER A 93 -15.90 1.90 11.62
CA SER A 93 -15.90 0.56 11.01
C SER A 93 -15.59 0.61 9.51
N ILE A 94 -16.04 1.64 8.78
CA ILE A 94 -15.76 1.81 7.35
C ILE A 94 -14.27 2.18 7.15
N VAL A 95 -13.77 3.13 7.94
CA VAL A 95 -12.35 3.56 7.85
C VAL A 95 -11.41 2.42 8.26
N ALA A 96 -11.80 1.61 9.26
CA ALA A 96 -11.01 0.47 9.72
C ALA A 96 -10.80 -0.58 8.61
N ILE A 97 -11.80 -0.84 7.76
CA ILE A 97 -11.66 -1.74 6.60
C ILE A 97 -10.52 -1.27 5.71
N TYR A 98 -10.42 0.04 5.50
CA TYR A 98 -9.37 0.62 4.68
C TYR A 98 -7.99 0.57 5.35
N VAL A 99 -7.91 0.88 6.64
CA VAL A 99 -6.66 0.87 7.43
C VAL A 99 -6.09 -0.54 7.59
N GLU A 100 -6.91 -1.57 7.61
CA GLU A 100 -6.49 -2.97 7.76
C GLU A 100 -5.48 -3.41 6.68
N ARG A 101 -5.48 -2.77 5.49
CA ARG A 101 -4.49 -3.05 4.44
C ARG A 101 -3.04 -2.88 4.88
N PHE A 102 -2.76 -1.94 5.80
CA PHE A 102 -1.41 -1.69 6.29
C PHE A 102 -0.88 -2.85 7.14
N ASP A 103 -1.76 -3.58 7.80
CA ASP A 103 -1.38 -4.80 8.53
C ASP A 103 -1.05 -5.94 7.53
N TYR A 104 -1.80 -6.07 6.43
CA TYR A 104 -1.46 -7.01 5.36
C TYR A 104 -0.13 -6.66 4.67
N GLU A 105 0.18 -5.37 4.48
CA GLU A 105 1.49 -4.95 3.95
C GLU A 105 2.62 -5.26 4.94
N LYS A 106 2.40 -5.16 6.26
CA LYS A 106 3.37 -5.63 7.26
C LYS A 106 3.57 -7.14 7.23
N ALA A 107 2.51 -7.92 7.05
CA ALA A 107 2.62 -9.37 6.87
C ALA A 107 3.53 -9.71 5.68
N LYS A 108 3.34 -9.06 4.53
CA LYS A 108 4.22 -9.22 3.36
C LYS A 108 5.66 -8.79 3.66
N THR A 109 5.85 -7.70 4.42
CA THR A 109 7.18 -7.24 4.81
C THR A 109 7.92 -8.30 5.64
N VAL A 110 7.24 -8.95 6.58
CA VAL A 110 7.80 -10.07 7.35
C VAL A 110 8.18 -11.23 6.44
N LEU A 111 7.26 -11.67 5.56
CA LEU A 111 7.53 -12.76 4.64
C LEU A 111 8.74 -12.48 3.71
N ARG A 112 8.84 -11.25 3.18
CA ARG A 112 9.99 -10.84 2.37
C ARG A 112 11.29 -10.83 3.14
N ALA A 113 11.28 -10.35 4.39
CA ALA A 113 12.46 -10.30 5.24
C ALA A 113 12.96 -11.70 5.59
N VAL A 114 12.07 -12.60 5.99
CA VAL A 114 12.39 -14.00 6.29
C VAL A 114 12.86 -14.73 5.03
N ASN A 115 12.18 -14.57 3.90
CA ASN A 115 12.58 -15.16 2.62
C ASN A 115 13.96 -14.67 2.14
N GLY A 116 14.30 -13.40 2.46
CA GLY A 116 15.60 -12.83 2.17
C GLY A 116 16.71 -13.25 3.13
N GLY A 117 16.43 -14.09 4.11
CA GLY A 117 17.39 -14.56 5.11
C GLY A 117 17.82 -13.48 6.11
N ALA A 118 16.98 -12.46 6.34
CA ALA A 118 17.26 -11.45 7.36
C ALA A 118 17.15 -12.05 8.76
N SER A 119 18.18 -11.82 9.61
CA SER A 119 18.14 -12.29 11.01
C SER A 119 17.12 -11.50 11.82
N ASP A 120 16.68 -12.07 12.95
CA ASP A 120 15.76 -11.42 13.89
C ASP A 120 16.27 -10.04 14.32
N GLU A 121 17.57 -9.95 14.63
CA GLU A 121 18.22 -8.70 15.02
C GLU A 121 18.20 -7.67 13.86
N MET A 122 18.40 -8.12 12.63
CA MET A 122 18.33 -7.23 11.46
C MET A 122 16.89 -6.74 11.24
N ILE A 123 15.90 -7.63 11.36
CA ILE A 123 14.49 -7.26 11.22
C ILE A 123 14.10 -6.27 12.32
N GLU A 124 14.44 -6.54 13.58
CA GLU A 124 14.14 -5.64 14.70
C GLU A 124 14.90 -4.31 14.61
N SER A 125 16.14 -4.32 14.12
CA SER A 125 16.93 -3.10 14.07
C SER A 125 16.66 -2.19 12.87
N GLN A 126 16.22 -2.74 11.72
CA GLN A 126 16.16 -1.99 10.47
C GLN A 126 14.78 -1.99 9.80
N ILE A 127 14.01 -3.09 9.91
CA ILE A 127 12.77 -3.28 9.15
C ILE A 127 11.54 -2.97 10.00
N LEU A 128 11.48 -3.54 11.22
CA LEU A 128 10.38 -3.41 12.16
C LEU A 128 10.91 -2.99 13.55
N PRO A 129 11.35 -1.75 13.72
CA PRO A 129 11.94 -1.30 14.99
C PRO A 129 11.00 -1.51 16.18
N SER A 130 11.54 -2.03 17.28
CA SER A 130 10.78 -2.34 18.51
C SER A 130 10.26 -1.10 19.25
N GLU A 131 10.83 0.08 18.96
CA GLU A 131 10.33 1.37 19.45
C GLU A 131 8.94 1.71 18.92
N ASN A 132 8.54 1.14 17.78
CA ASN A 132 7.18 1.26 17.27
C ASN A 132 6.30 0.16 17.89
N PRO A 133 5.36 0.49 18.81
CA PRO A 133 4.53 -0.52 19.48
C PRO A 133 3.68 -1.37 18.54
N ARG A 134 3.40 -0.88 17.34
CA ARG A 134 2.62 -1.62 16.32
C ARG A 134 3.42 -2.75 15.67
N ASN A 135 4.72 -2.80 15.89
CA ASN A 135 5.58 -3.88 15.42
C ASN A 135 5.63 -5.07 16.38
N ALA A 136 5.14 -4.94 17.62
CA ALA A 136 5.29 -5.97 18.67
C ALA A 136 4.79 -7.36 18.25
N THR A 137 3.60 -7.44 17.62
CA THR A 137 3.05 -8.71 17.12
C THR A 137 3.93 -9.33 16.05
N TRP A 138 4.42 -8.50 15.11
CA TRP A 138 5.26 -8.94 14.01
C TRP A 138 6.63 -9.43 14.47
N LEU A 139 7.23 -8.72 15.44
CA LEU A 139 8.49 -9.13 16.06
C LEU A 139 8.33 -10.45 16.85
N THR A 140 7.18 -10.69 17.47
CA THR A 140 6.90 -11.98 18.11
C THR A 140 6.85 -13.12 17.09
N ILE A 141 6.27 -12.88 15.91
CA ILE A 141 6.26 -13.85 14.81
C ILE A 141 7.68 -14.14 14.34
N VAL A 142 8.45 -13.08 14.02
CA VAL A 142 9.83 -13.21 13.54
C VAL A 142 10.72 -13.98 14.51
N LYS A 143 10.69 -13.67 15.80
CA LYS A 143 11.54 -14.31 16.83
C LYS A 143 11.34 -15.82 17.00
N ASN A 144 10.30 -16.37 16.43
CA ASN A 144 9.99 -17.80 16.49
C ASN A 144 10.13 -18.49 15.14
N THR A 145 10.83 -17.89 14.17
CA THR A 145 10.89 -18.39 12.79
C THR A 145 12.31 -18.34 12.23
N GLU A 146 12.75 -19.46 11.66
CA GLU A 146 14.03 -19.56 10.93
C GLU A 146 13.83 -19.60 9.41
N GLY A 147 12.58 -19.73 8.94
CA GLY A 147 12.25 -19.82 7.52
C GLY A 147 10.79 -19.47 7.21
N LEU A 148 10.47 -19.45 5.90
CA LEU A 148 9.11 -19.09 5.43
C LEU A 148 8.01 -19.97 6.00
N ASP A 149 8.23 -21.29 6.07
CA ASP A 149 7.22 -22.25 6.57
C ASP A 149 6.87 -21.97 8.02
N GLU A 150 7.87 -21.72 8.86
CA GLU A 150 7.68 -21.36 10.27
C GLU A 150 7.02 -19.99 10.43
N ALA A 151 7.35 -19.03 9.57
CA ALA A 151 6.69 -17.71 9.56
C ALA A 151 5.19 -17.85 9.21
N VAL A 152 4.86 -18.68 8.23
CA VAL A 152 3.47 -19.00 7.85
C VAL A 152 2.74 -19.69 9.00
N GLU A 153 3.37 -20.66 9.67
CA GLU A 153 2.81 -21.37 10.83
C GLU A 153 2.57 -20.39 11.99
N ALA A 154 3.53 -19.55 12.30
CA ALA A 154 3.42 -18.52 13.35
C ALA A 154 2.31 -17.49 13.05
N MET A 155 2.03 -17.22 11.78
CA MET A 155 0.92 -16.36 11.36
C MET A 155 -0.44 -17.05 11.38
N ALA A 156 -0.51 -18.38 11.34
CA ALA A 156 -1.77 -19.15 11.18
C ALA A 156 -2.84 -18.79 12.21
N GLY A 157 -2.45 -18.43 13.44
CA GLY A 157 -3.35 -17.97 14.50
C GLY A 157 -3.82 -16.52 14.37
N THR A 158 -3.32 -15.79 13.40
CA THR A 158 -3.65 -14.37 13.16
C THR A 158 -4.72 -14.21 12.07
N PRO A 159 -5.41 -13.06 11.97
CA PRO A 159 -6.33 -12.81 10.87
C PRO A 159 -5.66 -12.90 9.48
N TRP A 160 -4.38 -12.56 9.38
CA TRP A 160 -3.63 -12.54 8.12
C TRP A 160 -3.17 -13.94 7.68
N GLY A 161 -2.93 -14.85 8.62
CA GLY A 161 -2.41 -16.19 8.33
C GLY A 161 -3.42 -17.22 7.85
N GLN A 162 -4.72 -16.94 7.91
CA GLN A 162 -5.77 -17.92 7.60
C GLN A 162 -5.71 -18.45 6.16
N THR A 163 -5.29 -17.63 5.21
CA THR A 163 -5.15 -18.03 3.81
C THR A 163 -3.79 -18.66 3.57
N LEU A 164 -2.74 -18.16 4.20
CA LEU A 164 -1.39 -18.71 4.10
C LEU A 164 -1.34 -20.18 4.57
N ALA A 165 -2.01 -20.50 5.67
CA ALA A 165 -2.08 -21.86 6.22
C ALA A 165 -2.77 -22.89 5.29
N LYS A 166 -3.39 -22.45 4.19
CA LYS A 166 -4.04 -23.30 3.19
C LYS A 166 -3.21 -23.50 1.93
N LEU A 167 -2.08 -22.81 1.82
CA LEU A 167 -1.17 -22.94 0.70
C LEU A 167 -0.31 -24.21 0.86
N ASP A 168 0.16 -24.72 -0.28
CA ASP A 168 1.12 -25.80 -0.30
C ASP A 168 2.47 -25.33 0.27
N ALA A 169 3.20 -26.20 0.93
CA ALA A 169 4.50 -25.91 1.55
C ALA A 169 5.56 -25.40 0.53
N GLU A 170 5.42 -25.75 -0.75
CA GLU A 170 6.30 -25.30 -1.82
C GLU A 170 5.85 -23.98 -2.48
N SER A 171 4.86 -23.29 -1.91
CA SER A 171 4.35 -22.03 -2.47
C SER A 171 5.41 -20.93 -2.47
N THR A 172 5.54 -20.24 -3.60
CA THR A 172 6.49 -19.12 -3.72
C THR A 172 6.03 -17.88 -2.94
N LEU A 173 6.96 -16.98 -2.65
CA LEU A 173 6.65 -15.71 -1.98
C LEU A 173 5.56 -14.91 -2.72
N GLU A 174 5.58 -14.91 -4.07
CA GLU A 174 4.58 -14.21 -4.88
C GLU A 174 3.18 -14.80 -4.67
N VAL A 175 3.07 -16.11 -4.56
CA VAL A 175 1.80 -16.80 -4.29
C VAL A 175 1.30 -16.45 -2.89
N MET A 176 2.18 -16.43 -1.89
CA MET A 176 1.87 -16.03 -0.52
C MET A 176 1.39 -14.58 -0.44
N GLU A 177 2.10 -13.65 -1.08
CA GLU A 177 1.71 -12.24 -1.12
C GLU A 177 0.36 -12.03 -1.82
N ASN A 178 0.13 -12.73 -2.93
CA ASN A 178 -1.14 -12.67 -3.64
C ASN A 178 -2.29 -13.26 -2.81
N ALA A 179 -2.05 -14.33 -2.06
CA ALA A 179 -3.04 -14.91 -1.14
C ALA A 179 -3.44 -13.93 -0.02
N LEU A 180 -2.48 -13.14 0.50
CA LEU A 180 -2.76 -12.05 1.44
C LEU A 180 -3.61 -10.95 0.80
N ASP A 181 -3.32 -10.54 -0.44
CA ASP A 181 -4.14 -9.58 -1.17
C ASP A 181 -5.56 -10.13 -1.41
N MET A 182 -5.69 -11.38 -1.84
CA MET A 182 -6.99 -12.03 -2.02
C MET A 182 -7.80 -12.03 -0.72
N GLN A 183 -7.19 -12.38 0.40
CA GLN A 183 -7.84 -12.39 1.71
C GLN A 183 -8.29 -10.97 2.10
N TYR A 184 -7.39 -9.97 2.02
CA TYR A 184 -7.74 -8.59 2.32
C TYR A 184 -8.95 -8.11 1.51
N PHE A 185 -8.92 -8.28 0.19
CA PHE A 185 -10.02 -7.82 -0.66
C PHE A 185 -11.31 -8.60 -0.45
N ALA A 186 -11.25 -9.91 -0.21
CA ALA A 186 -12.43 -10.71 0.11
C ALA A 186 -13.10 -10.24 1.42
N ASP A 187 -12.32 -9.98 2.46
CA ASP A 187 -12.80 -9.50 3.75
C ASP A 187 -13.30 -8.06 3.65
N ALA A 188 -12.59 -7.20 2.94
CA ALA A 188 -13.01 -5.80 2.71
C ALA A 188 -14.33 -5.73 1.92
N LEU A 189 -14.47 -6.48 0.84
CA LEU A 189 -15.71 -6.54 0.05
C LEU A 189 -16.90 -7.06 0.86
N ARG A 190 -16.69 -8.11 1.67
CA ARG A 190 -17.71 -8.65 2.59
C ARG A 190 -18.12 -7.61 3.61
N ALA A 191 -17.16 -6.99 4.29
CA ALA A 191 -17.41 -6.00 5.32
C ALA A 191 -18.13 -4.75 4.78
N VAL A 192 -17.86 -4.32 3.54
CA VAL A 192 -18.56 -3.19 2.91
C VAL A 192 -19.98 -3.55 2.52
N LYS A 193 -20.23 -4.77 2.03
CA LYS A 193 -21.59 -5.23 1.69
C LYS A 193 -22.50 -5.33 2.92
N ASP A 194 -21.95 -5.79 4.05
CA ASP A 194 -22.67 -5.95 5.29
C ASP A 194 -22.99 -4.60 5.99
N LYS A 195 -22.33 -3.52 5.56
CA LYS A 195 -22.51 -2.18 6.11
C LYS A 195 -23.25 -1.30 5.11
N GLU A 196 -24.54 -1.14 5.31
CA GLU A 196 -25.35 -0.23 4.51
C GLU A 196 -24.69 1.16 4.38
N GLY A 197 -24.60 1.66 3.15
CA GLY A 197 -24.23 3.03 2.88
C GLY A 197 -22.76 3.31 2.53
N SER A 198 -22.07 2.36 1.89
CA SER A 198 -20.74 2.65 1.34
C SER A 198 -20.58 2.17 -0.13
N PRO A 199 -21.53 2.50 -1.04
CA PRO A 199 -21.45 2.07 -2.44
C PRO A 199 -20.22 2.66 -3.15
N GLN A 200 -19.77 3.86 -2.78
CA GLN A 200 -18.56 4.46 -3.32
C GLN A 200 -17.31 3.70 -2.86
N LEU A 201 -17.24 3.27 -1.59
CA LEU A 201 -16.11 2.46 -1.11
C LEU A 201 -16.07 1.10 -1.82
N LEU A 202 -17.22 0.46 -2.03
CA LEU A 202 -17.31 -0.75 -2.83
C LEU A 202 -16.80 -0.51 -4.26
N LYS A 203 -17.20 0.60 -4.88
CA LYS A 203 -16.75 0.99 -6.22
C LYS A 203 -15.23 1.22 -6.26
N TYR A 204 -14.68 1.84 -5.23
CA TYR A 204 -13.25 2.09 -5.10
C TYR A 204 -12.46 0.80 -4.91
N LEU A 205 -12.86 -0.07 -3.98
CA LEU A 205 -12.19 -1.36 -3.74
C LEU A 205 -12.19 -2.26 -4.98
N ARG A 206 -13.29 -2.30 -5.72
CA ARG A 206 -13.36 -3.05 -6.98
C ARG A 206 -12.39 -2.52 -8.05
N MET A 207 -12.22 -1.21 -8.12
CA MET A 207 -11.22 -0.60 -9.01
C MET A 207 -9.80 -0.97 -8.55
N GLU A 208 -9.53 -0.97 -7.25
CA GLU A 208 -8.21 -1.38 -6.73
C GLU A 208 -7.90 -2.85 -7.05
N ILE A 209 -8.90 -3.73 -6.99
CA ILE A 209 -8.76 -5.13 -7.43
C ILE A 209 -8.37 -5.18 -8.91
N ASP A 210 -9.06 -4.44 -9.77
CA ASP A 210 -8.73 -4.39 -11.20
C ASP A 210 -7.30 -3.91 -11.42
N HIS A 211 -6.88 -2.83 -10.75
CA HIS A 211 -5.52 -2.31 -10.85
C HIS A 211 -4.48 -3.32 -10.35
N ARG A 212 -4.77 -4.05 -9.26
CA ARG A 212 -3.87 -5.09 -8.76
C ARG A 212 -3.76 -6.25 -9.76
N ASN A 213 -4.87 -6.70 -10.32
CA ASN A 213 -4.89 -7.75 -11.33
C ASN A 213 -4.11 -7.33 -12.59
N VAL A 214 -4.34 -6.11 -13.09
CA VAL A 214 -3.64 -5.59 -14.27
C VAL A 214 -2.12 -5.56 -14.06
N ILE A 215 -1.64 -5.04 -12.92
CA ILE A 215 -0.19 -5.00 -12.67
C ILE A 215 0.39 -6.41 -12.45
N ASN A 216 -0.37 -7.33 -11.85
CA ASN A 216 0.04 -8.71 -11.70
C ASN A 216 0.14 -9.42 -13.06
N GLU A 217 -0.77 -9.15 -14.01
CA GLU A 217 -0.71 -9.70 -15.36
C GLU A 217 0.54 -9.23 -16.11
N PHE A 218 0.87 -7.93 -16.07
CA PHE A 218 2.14 -7.43 -16.64
C PHE A 218 3.37 -8.11 -16.02
N ARG A 219 3.38 -8.29 -14.69
CA ARG A 219 4.47 -9.01 -14.02
C ARG A 219 4.56 -10.47 -14.46
N SER A 220 3.43 -11.14 -14.53
CA SER A 220 3.33 -12.55 -14.90
C SER A 220 3.81 -12.82 -16.32
N ILE A 221 3.52 -11.90 -17.27
CA ILE A 221 4.07 -11.96 -18.63
C ILE A 221 5.61 -11.91 -18.58
N ARG A 222 6.19 -10.97 -17.85
CA ARG A 222 7.64 -10.82 -17.75
C ARG A 222 8.32 -11.97 -17.02
N MET A 223 7.62 -12.63 -16.12
CA MET A 223 8.11 -13.83 -15.41
C MET A 223 7.91 -15.11 -16.22
N GLY A 224 7.25 -15.07 -17.39
CA GLY A 224 6.96 -16.24 -18.20
C GLY A 224 6.04 -17.25 -17.53
N MET A 225 5.12 -16.80 -16.68
CA MET A 225 4.17 -17.66 -15.99
C MET A 225 3.16 -18.28 -16.96
N THR A 226 2.76 -19.54 -16.71
CA THR A 226 1.73 -20.20 -17.51
C THR A 226 0.36 -19.57 -17.31
N SER A 227 -0.55 -19.77 -18.25
CA SER A 227 -1.92 -19.24 -18.16
C SER A 227 -2.67 -19.78 -16.94
N GLU A 228 -2.42 -21.01 -16.53
CA GLU A 228 -3.02 -21.63 -15.33
C GLU A 228 -2.53 -20.94 -14.06
N GLN A 229 -1.22 -20.68 -13.96
CA GLN A 229 -0.62 -19.96 -12.83
C GLN A 229 -1.20 -18.54 -12.74
N ARG A 230 -1.29 -17.83 -13.87
CA ARG A 230 -1.85 -16.49 -13.95
C ARG A 230 -3.32 -16.45 -13.52
N GLN A 231 -4.14 -17.40 -14.01
CA GLN A 231 -5.54 -17.52 -13.60
C GLN A 231 -5.71 -17.77 -12.09
N ALA A 232 -4.81 -18.56 -11.49
CA ALA A 232 -4.83 -18.80 -10.05
C ALA A 232 -4.50 -17.55 -9.22
N MET A 233 -3.80 -16.58 -9.80
CA MET A 233 -3.43 -15.33 -9.14
C MET A 233 -4.47 -14.21 -9.28
N ILE A 234 -5.54 -14.38 -10.08
CA ILE A 234 -6.59 -13.37 -10.22
C ILE A 234 -7.32 -13.16 -8.89
N ILE A 235 -7.31 -11.93 -8.41
CA ILE A 235 -8.09 -11.49 -7.25
C ILE A 235 -9.54 -11.29 -7.70
N PRO A 236 -10.52 -12.03 -7.12
CA PRO A 236 -11.91 -11.93 -7.54
C PRO A 236 -12.59 -10.66 -7.00
N GLY A 237 -13.59 -10.19 -7.71
CA GLY A 237 -14.46 -9.12 -7.23
C GLY A 237 -14.21 -7.73 -7.82
N GLY A 238 -13.33 -7.62 -8.80
CA GLY A 238 -13.14 -6.42 -9.60
C GLY A 238 -14.37 -6.02 -10.41
N LYS A 239 -14.23 -5.02 -11.27
CA LYS A 239 -15.24 -4.57 -12.22
C LYS A 239 -15.03 -5.17 -13.61
N ILE A 240 -13.77 -5.45 -13.98
CA ILE A 240 -13.44 -6.16 -15.21
C ILE A 240 -14.06 -7.56 -15.08
N ASP A 241 -14.79 -7.97 -16.08
CA ASP A 241 -15.49 -9.25 -16.02
C ASP A 241 -14.53 -10.44 -16.12
N ALA A 242 -14.96 -11.58 -15.57
CA ALA A 242 -14.13 -12.77 -15.45
C ALA A 242 -13.71 -13.36 -16.82
N ALA A 243 -14.52 -13.15 -17.89
CA ALA A 243 -14.18 -13.62 -19.23
C ALA A 243 -13.03 -12.81 -19.82
N THR A 244 -13.07 -11.48 -19.66
CA THR A 244 -11.97 -10.59 -20.06
C THR A 244 -10.69 -10.91 -19.28
N MET A 245 -10.79 -11.08 -17.95
CA MET A 245 -9.61 -11.45 -17.14
C MET A 245 -9.02 -12.81 -17.52
N LYS A 246 -9.87 -13.79 -17.83
CA LYS A 246 -9.41 -15.08 -18.33
C LYS A 246 -8.69 -14.97 -19.69
N GLN A 247 -9.17 -14.09 -20.57
CA GLN A 247 -8.48 -13.81 -21.84
C GLN A 247 -7.16 -13.08 -21.61
N ALA A 248 -7.07 -12.19 -20.63
CA ALA A 248 -5.83 -11.52 -20.24
C ALA A 248 -4.74 -12.52 -19.85
N CYS A 249 -5.08 -13.60 -19.12
CA CYS A 249 -4.13 -14.61 -18.69
C CYS A 249 -3.48 -15.45 -19.81
N VAL A 250 -3.95 -15.36 -21.06
CA VAL A 250 -3.36 -16.09 -22.19
C VAL A 250 -2.55 -15.19 -23.13
N THR A 251 -2.50 -13.89 -22.85
CA THR A 251 -1.69 -12.93 -23.62
C THR A 251 -0.19 -13.12 -23.33
N GLU A 252 0.64 -12.88 -24.32
CA GLU A 252 2.10 -13.05 -24.23
C GLU A 252 2.85 -11.70 -24.21
N THR A 253 2.19 -10.62 -24.59
CA THR A 253 2.79 -9.28 -24.67
C THR A 253 1.96 -8.24 -23.95
N ASP A 254 2.62 -7.14 -23.55
CA ASP A 254 1.97 -5.98 -22.92
C ASP A 254 0.88 -5.39 -23.85
N GLU A 255 1.13 -5.35 -25.15
CA GLU A 255 0.20 -4.83 -26.16
C GLU A 255 -1.07 -5.68 -26.24
N GLU A 256 -0.91 -7.01 -26.39
CA GLU A 256 -2.06 -7.94 -26.41
C GLU A 256 -2.88 -7.83 -25.12
N LEU A 257 -2.21 -7.71 -23.96
CA LEU A 257 -2.88 -7.54 -22.68
C LEU A 257 -3.74 -6.27 -22.65
N ILE A 258 -3.18 -5.14 -23.06
CA ILE A 258 -3.91 -3.86 -23.13
C ILE A 258 -5.11 -3.97 -24.08
N ASP A 259 -4.94 -4.59 -25.25
CA ASP A 259 -6.01 -4.77 -26.23
C ASP A 259 -7.15 -5.67 -25.72
N VAL A 260 -6.82 -6.69 -24.94
CA VAL A 260 -7.84 -7.52 -24.26
C VAL A 260 -8.58 -6.71 -23.19
N LEU A 261 -7.86 -5.95 -22.36
CA LEU A 261 -8.45 -5.15 -21.29
C LEU A 261 -9.37 -4.04 -21.84
N ARG A 262 -9.05 -3.44 -22.98
CA ARG A 262 -9.87 -2.43 -23.69
C ARG A 262 -11.27 -2.93 -24.08
N ARG A 263 -11.48 -4.23 -24.16
CA ARG A 263 -12.82 -4.81 -24.44
C ARG A 263 -13.77 -4.65 -23.24
N SER A 264 -13.25 -4.45 -22.03
CA SER A 264 -14.05 -4.19 -20.86
C SER A 264 -14.38 -2.69 -20.74
N SER A 265 -15.66 -2.34 -20.72
CA SER A 265 -16.12 -0.96 -20.45
C SER A 265 -15.77 -0.46 -19.06
N SER A 266 -15.26 -1.32 -18.18
CA SER A 266 -14.83 -1.00 -16.82
C SER A 266 -13.35 -0.64 -16.73
N PHE A 267 -12.57 -0.87 -17.77
CA PHE A 267 -11.16 -0.54 -17.84
C PHE A 267 -10.97 0.89 -18.36
N ASP A 268 -10.23 1.69 -17.61
CA ASP A 268 -9.81 3.03 -18.03
C ASP A 268 -8.43 2.92 -18.67
N ASP A 269 -8.38 2.94 -20.00
CA ASP A 269 -7.18 2.79 -20.81
C ASP A 269 -6.41 4.11 -21.02
N THR A 270 -6.91 5.21 -20.45
CA THR A 270 -6.29 6.54 -20.60
C THR A 270 -4.85 6.53 -20.10
N GLY A 271 -3.90 6.83 -21.00
CA GLY A 271 -2.47 6.89 -20.71
C GLY A 271 -1.73 5.56 -20.82
N PHE A 272 -2.40 4.43 -21.12
CA PHE A 272 -1.72 3.13 -21.21
C PHE A 272 -0.77 3.01 -22.41
N ASP A 273 -1.04 3.66 -23.54
CA ASP A 273 -0.13 3.62 -24.71
C ASP A 273 1.19 4.35 -24.41
N GLU A 274 1.12 5.50 -23.68
CA GLU A 274 2.28 6.24 -23.23
C GLU A 274 3.07 5.43 -22.16
N ALA A 275 2.35 4.88 -21.18
CA ALA A 275 2.98 4.04 -20.15
C ALA A 275 3.65 2.79 -20.76
N ARG A 276 3.09 2.19 -21.84
CA ARG A 276 3.71 1.09 -22.58
C ARG A 276 5.01 1.52 -23.22
N ALA A 277 5.01 2.63 -23.96
CA ALA A 277 6.20 3.14 -24.63
C ALA A 277 7.32 3.48 -23.63
N ASP A 278 6.98 4.07 -22.48
CA ASP A 278 7.94 4.35 -21.42
C ASP A 278 8.41 3.08 -20.72
N SER A 279 7.53 2.09 -20.49
CA SER A 279 7.88 0.78 -19.95
C SER A 279 8.85 0.02 -20.83
N GLU A 280 8.65 0.01 -22.15
CA GLU A 280 9.58 -0.59 -23.14
C GLU A 280 10.94 0.10 -23.11
N LYS A 281 10.96 1.43 -23.06
CA LYS A 281 12.19 2.24 -23.02
C LYS A 281 12.98 2.04 -21.74
N LEU A 282 12.32 1.97 -20.59
CA LEU A 282 12.95 1.82 -19.28
C LEU A 282 13.23 0.37 -18.90
N GLY A 283 12.61 -0.60 -19.56
CA GLY A 283 12.67 -2.01 -19.16
C GLY A 283 12.01 -2.30 -17.81
N SER A 284 11.10 -1.40 -17.32
CA SER A 284 10.47 -1.44 -16.01
C SER A 284 8.96 -1.39 -16.11
N LEU A 285 8.26 -1.91 -15.08
CA LEU A 285 6.81 -1.78 -14.94
C LEU A 285 6.39 -0.50 -14.19
N ASP A 286 7.33 0.33 -13.78
CA ASP A 286 7.05 1.55 -13.01
C ASP A 286 6.08 2.49 -13.73
N PRO A 287 6.15 2.73 -15.07
CA PRO A 287 5.18 3.58 -15.76
C PRO A 287 3.73 3.10 -15.61
N TYR A 288 3.48 1.79 -15.66
CA TYR A 288 2.14 1.24 -15.42
C TYR A 288 1.70 1.39 -13.96
N ALA A 289 2.61 1.15 -13.01
CA ALA A 289 2.32 1.30 -11.59
C ALA A 289 2.00 2.75 -11.21
N GLU A 290 2.73 3.71 -11.78
CA GLU A 290 2.50 5.15 -11.61
C GLU A 290 1.17 5.58 -12.22
N LEU A 291 0.87 5.18 -13.46
CA LEU A 291 -0.40 5.45 -14.12
C LEU A 291 -1.58 4.98 -13.26
N LEU A 292 -1.55 3.72 -12.82
CA LEU A 292 -2.60 3.14 -11.97
C LEU A 292 -2.70 3.84 -10.61
N SER A 293 -1.57 4.30 -10.05
CA SER A 293 -1.55 5.11 -8.83
C SER A 293 -2.23 6.46 -9.05
N HIS A 294 -1.91 7.17 -10.11
CA HIS A 294 -2.54 8.43 -10.49
C HIS A 294 -4.05 8.29 -10.69
N GLN A 295 -4.51 7.24 -11.39
CA GLN A 295 -5.93 6.97 -11.56
C GLN A 295 -6.64 6.74 -10.22
N ARG A 296 -6.03 5.98 -9.28
CA ARG A 296 -6.58 5.78 -7.93
C ARG A 296 -6.70 7.09 -7.16
N HIS A 297 -5.64 7.90 -7.15
CA HIS A 297 -5.65 9.19 -6.46
C HIS A 297 -6.68 10.16 -7.05
N ALA A 298 -6.86 10.18 -8.37
CA ALA A 298 -7.87 10.99 -9.04
C ALA A 298 -9.30 10.60 -8.59
N VAL A 299 -9.58 9.29 -8.50
CA VAL A 299 -10.88 8.78 -8.03
C VAL A 299 -11.13 9.14 -6.57
N LEU A 300 -10.14 8.95 -5.69
CA LEU A 300 -10.25 9.34 -4.27
C LEU A 300 -10.48 10.84 -4.09
N ARG A 301 -9.73 11.65 -4.83
CA ARG A 301 -9.92 13.11 -4.84
C ARG A 301 -11.34 13.46 -5.27
N ARG A 302 -11.82 12.88 -6.36
CA ARG A 302 -13.19 13.08 -6.84
C ARG A 302 -14.23 12.69 -5.80
N PHE A 303 -14.12 11.50 -5.19
CA PHE A 303 -15.07 11.06 -4.16
C PHE A 303 -15.02 11.92 -2.91
N SER A 304 -13.85 12.38 -2.49
CA SER A 304 -13.68 13.31 -1.36
C SER A 304 -14.35 14.67 -1.61
N HIS A 305 -14.37 15.14 -2.87
CA HIS A 305 -15.07 16.39 -3.25
C HIS A 305 -16.59 16.20 -3.38
N LEU A 306 -17.03 15.10 -4.01
CA LEU A 306 -18.44 14.81 -4.19
C LEU A 306 -19.15 14.44 -2.88
N SER A 307 -18.43 13.87 -1.92
CA SER A 307 -18.94 13.46 -0.62
C SER A 307 -18.09 14.02 0.52
N PRO A 308 -18.11 15.36 0.72
CA PRO A 308 -17.18 16.04 1.63
C PRO A 308 -17.44 15.75 3.12
N ILE A 309 -18.56 15.11 3.46
CA ILE A 309 -18.96 14.70 4.80
C ILE A 309 -19.23 13.19 4.75
N SER A 310 -18.16 12.42 4.64
CA SER A 310 -18.18 10.96 4.52
C SER A 310 -16.85 10.35 4.98
N ALA A 311 -16.64 9.05 4.76
CA ALA A 311 -15.35 8.40 4.97
C ALA A 311 -14.26 8.86 3.95
N PHE A 312 -14.65 9.39 2.77
CA PHE A 312 -13.70 9.69 1.70
C PHE A 312 -12.67 10.77 2.00
N PRO A 313 -12.98 11.90 2.65
CA PRO A 313 -11.94 12.84 3.09
C PRO A 313 -10.90 12.19 4.01
N ILE A 314 -11.32 11.21 4.81
CA ILE A 314 -10.45 10.49 5.74
C ILE A 314 -9.57 9.50 4.97
N ILE A 315 -10.15 8.68 4.11
CA ILE A 315 -9.42 7.73 3.25
C ILE A 315 -8.45 8.49 2.34
N HIS A 316 -8.87 9.60 1.76
CA HIS A 316 -8.00 10.45 0.93
C HIS A 316 -6.82 11.04 1.73
N TYR A 317 -7.05 11.44 3.00
CA TYR A 317 -5.95 11.85 3.87
C TYR A 317 -4.96 10.69 4.11
N ILE A 318 -5.46 9.51 4.45
CA ILE A 318 -4.62 8.32 4.69
C ILE A 318 -3.75 8.01 3.47
N GLU A 319 -4.33 8.00 2.26
CA GLU A 319 -3.58 7.76 1.02
C GLU A 319 -2.53 8.83 0.74
N LYS A 320 -2.89 10.11 0.92
CA LYS A 320 -1.91 11.20 0.75
C LYS A 320 -0.79 11.15 1.79
N LYS A 321 -1.08 10.72 3.03
CA LYS A 321 -0.05 10.50 4.05
C LYS A 321 0.87 9.33 3.71
N ALA A 322 0.31 8.21 3.25
CA ALA A 322 1.10 7.07 2.80
C ALA A 322 1.97 7.41 1.59
N LEU A 323 1.45 8.22 0.66
CA LEU A 323 2.19 8.73 -0.49
C LEU A 323 3.34 9.65 -0.07
N GLU A 324 3.09 10.57 0.86
CA GLU A 324 4.14 11.43 1.44
C GLU A 324 5.28 10.59 2.04
N VAL A 325 4.94 9.57 2.85
CA VAL A 325 5.93 8.67 3.44
C VAL A 325 6.71 7.92 2.36
N ARG A 326 6.05 7.42 1.32
CA ARG A 326 6.71 6.74 0.18
C ARG A 326 7.69 7.67 -0.54
N ASN A 327 7.28 8.90 -0.83
CA ASN A 327 8.13 9.88 -1.51
C ASN A 327 9.34 10.28 -0.65
N LEU A 328 9.14 10.52 0.64
CA LEU A 328 10.24 10.83 1.57
C LEU A 328 11.21 9.66 1.71
N ARG A 329 10.70 8.43 1.76
CA ARG A 329 11.53 7.23 1.78
C ARG A 329 12.38 7.12 0.50
N LEU A 330 11.75 7.26 -0.67
CA LEU A 330 12.44 7.26 -1.97
C LEU A 330 13.55 8.32 -1.98
N LEU A 331 13.22 9.53 -1.53
CA LEU A 331 14.16 10.64 -1.48
C LEU A 331 15.38 10.33 -0.59
N VAL A 332 15.14 9.86 0.63
CA VAL A 332 16.21 9.61 1.62
C VAL A 332 17.08 8.43 1.18
N ARG A 333 16.46 7.32 0.75
CA ARG A 333 17.19 6.13 0.27
C ARG A 333 17.94 6.44 -1.03
N GLY A 334 17.28 7.10 -1.99
CA GLY A 334 17.92 7.43 -3.25
C GLY A 334 19.12 8.36 -3.09
N LYS A 335 19.02 9.37 -2.19
CA LYS A 335 20.17 10.21 -1.87
C LYS A 335 21.30 9.44 -1.17
N ALA A 336 20.95 8.52 -0.27
CA ALA A 336 21.95 7.71 0.42
C ALA A 336 22.79 6.84 -0.53
N VAL A 337 22.19 6.39 -1.65
CA VAL A 337 22.90 5.64 -2.71
C VAL A 337 23.38 6.53 -3.86
N GLY A 338 23.25 7.84 -3.75
CA GLY A 338 23.77 8.79 -4.74
C GLY A 338 22.95 8.90 -6.04
N LEU A 339 21.64 8.61 -6.01
CA LEU A 339 20.80 8.80 -7.20
C LEU A 339 20.74 10.26 -7.63
N PRO A 340 20.80 10.56 -8.94
CA PRO A 340 20.64 11.90 -9.48
C PRO A 340 19.27 12.50 -9.11
N LYS A 341 19.22 13.83 -8.97
CA LYS A 341 17.99 14.54 -8.60
C LYS A 341 16.87 14.34 -9.63
N GLU A 342 17.23 14.33 -10.88
CA GLU A 342 16.32 14.13 -12.01
C GLU A 342 15.64 12.77 -11.94
N VAL A 343 16.37 11.74 -11.52
CA VAL A 343 15.82 10.39 -11.31
C VAL A 343 14.87 10.38 -10.12
N LEU A 344 15.25 11.04 -9.02
CA LEU A 344 14.38 11.15 -7.84
C LEU A 344 13.08 11.90 -8.17
N GLU A 345 13.16 13.01 -8.89
CA GLU A 345 11.98 13.80 -9.29
C GLU A 345 11.07 13.02 -10.25
N ALA A 346 11.64 12.23 -11.16
CA ALA A 346 10.87 11.42 -12.12
C ALA A 346 10.04 10.32 -11.45
N HIS A 347 10.50 9.78 -10.33
CA HIS A 347 9.79 8.69 -9.61
C HIS A 347 8.94 9.19 -8.42
N MET A 348 8.83 10.50 -8.21
CA MET A 348 7.95 11.06 -7.17
C MET A 348 6.53 11.25 -7.68
N ASP A 349 5.57 10.68 -6.98
CA ASP A 349 4.14 10.87 -7.22
C ASP A 349 3.63 12.03 -6.35
N TYR A 350 2.98 13.05 -6.92
CA TYR A 350 2.58 14.30 -6.24
C TYR A 350 1.05 14.47 -6.07
#